data_5a723b4618abf6ce15fd0f7d762ad98e
#
_entry.id   5a723b4618abf6ce15fd0f7d762ad98e
#
_cell.length_a   1.000
_cell.length_b   1.000
_cell.length_c   1.000
_cell.angle_alpha   90.00
_cell.angle_beta   90.00
_cell.angle_gamma   90.00
#
_symmetry.space_group_name_H-M   'P 1'
#
loop_
_entity.id
_entity.type
_entity.pdbx_description
1 polymer ?
#
loop_
_entity_poly.entity_id
_entity_poly.type
_entity_poly.pdbx_seq_one_letter_code
_entity_poly.pdbx_strand_id
1 'polypeptide(L)'
;MSPSAPFIQRPVATSLLMLAIVLAGIVGFKFLPLSALPQVDFPTIQVQTLYPGGSPEVMAQTVTAPLERQFGAMAGLSRMSSTSAAGVSIITLQFGLGQTLDVAEQEVQAAINAGNSLLPTDLPAPPVYAKVNPADAPVMTLAITSDTMPLTEVQNVVNTRLALKMSQVSGVGLITLSGGQRPAVRIQADTNALASYGLGLDTLRTAITAANANGAKGSFDGPTRAYSINANDQLVTAKDYKDLILAYKNGAPVRLSNVAQVIDSAENVELGAWSGTKSSLKQAIILNVQRQPGANVIATVDAIKARLPELQAGLPGAIHVEVLSDRTTGIRASVEHVEMELVLAVVLVVLVIFAFLHSIRATIIASLSVPISLIGTCGVMYLLGYSLNNLSLMALTIATGFVVDDAIVMIENIARYIEEGETPMAAALKGAKQIGFTIISLTVSLIAVLIPLLFMGDVVGRLFREFAISLAITILISAVVSLTLVPMMSARWLKSHAEEKPSRFAVRFQQFFDWVIGHYDKSLTWVINHSGLTLLVALATLLLTALLYV
;
A
#
# COMPACT_ATOMS: atom_id res chain seq x y z
N MET A 1 -22.27 -30.88 -29.73
CA MET A 1 -22.57 -31.33 -28.36
C MET A 1 -22.71 -30.12 -27.46
N SER A 2 -23.66 -30.09 -26.52
CA SER A 2 -23.75 -29.00 -25.56
C SER A 2 -22.59 -29.12 -24.56
N PRO A 3 -21.85 -28.04 -24.24
CA PRO A 3 -20.77 -28.07 -23.25
C PRO A 3 -21.27 -28.50 -21.85
N SER A 4 -22.53 -28.26 -21.55
CA SER A 4 -23.16 -28.58 -20.26
C SER A 4 -23.54 -30.08 -20.09
N ALA A 5 -23.70 -30.82 -21.18
CA ALA A 5 -24.21 -32.19 -21.13
C ALA A 5 -23.39 -33.17 -20.25
N PRO A 6 -22.03 -33.17 -20.30
CA PRO A 6 -21.23 -34.06 -19.46
C PRO A 6 -21.40 -33.77 -17.96
N PHE A 7 -21.60 -32.49 -17.60
CA PHE A 7 -21.76 -32.03 -16.21
C PHE A 7 -23.13 -32.33 -15.65
N ILE A 8 -24.18 -32.24 -16.47
CA ILE A 8 -25.56 -32.62 -16.10
C ILE A 8 -25.62 -34.12 -15.79
N GLN A 9 -24.94 -34.95 -16.62
CA GLN A 9 -24.97 -36.42 -16.49
C GLN A 9 -24.08 -36.94 -15.34
N ARG A 10 -23.07 -36.15 -14.91
CA ARG A 10 -22.12 -36.55 -13.86
C ARG A 10 -22.17 -35.62 -12.65
N PRO A 11 -23.25 -35.64 -11.85
CA PRO A 11 -23.45 -34.64 -10.78
C PRO A 11 -22.40 -34.68 -9.69
N VAL A 12 -21.87 -35.87 -9.35
CA VAL A 12 -20.83 -35.97 -8.33
C VAL A 12 -19.55 -35.28 -8.79
N ALA A 13 -19.16 -35.49 -10.06
CA ALA A 13 -17.97 -34.81 -10.61
C ALA A 13 -18.15 -33.29 -10.66
N THR A 14 -19.34 -32.82 -11.04
CA THR A 14 -19.66 -31.38 -11.06
C THR A 14 -19.63 -30.76 -9.65
N SER A 15 -20.23 -31.44 -8.67
CA SER A 15 -20.20 -30.95 -7.27
C SER A 15 -18.80 -30.93 -6.69
N LEU A 16 -17.95 -31.94 -6.98
CA LEU A 16 -16.57 -31.95 -6.54
C LEU A 16 -15.75 -30.87 -7.20
N LEU A 17 -15.98 -30.56 -8.49
CA LEU A 17 -15.32 -29.44 -9.17
C LEU A 17 -15.69 -28.11 -8.52
N MET A 18 -16.98 -27.88 -8.22
CA MET A 18 -17.40 -26.64 -7.53
C MET A 18 -16.82 -26.55 -6.13
N LEU A 19 -16.78 -27.65 -5.40
CA LEU A 19 -16.15 -27.70 -4.09
C LEU A 19 -14.66 -27.36 -4.17
N ALA A 20 -13.95 -27.86 -5.18
CA ALA A 20 -12.54 -27.55 -5.40
C ALA A 20 -12.33 -26.05 -5.68
N ILE A 21 -13.20 -25.42 -6.50
CA ILE A 21 -13.17 -23.97 -6.75
C ILE A 21 -13.37 -23.18 -5.45
N VAL A 22 -14.37 -23.58 -4.65
CA VAL A 22 -14.66 -22.93 -3.36
C VAL A 22 -13.49 -23.08 -2.39
N LEU A 23 -12.92 -24.28 -2.26
CA LEU A 23 -11.77 -24.51 -1.37
C LEU A 23 -10.55 -23.70 -1.80
N ALA A 24 -10.23 -23.70 -3.10
CA ALA A 24 -9.15 -22.88 -3.64
C ALA A 24 -9.40 -21.39 -3.39
N GLY A 25 -10.63 -20.93 -3.53
CA GLY A 25 -11.04 -19.56 -3.27
C GLY A 25 -10.94 -19.16 -1.79
N ILE A 26 -11.35 -20.03 -0.86
CA ILE A 26 -11.22 -19.80 0.59
C ILE A 26 -9.75 -19.69 0.99
N VAL A 27 -8.90 -20.58 0.45
CA VAL A 27 -7.46 -20.51 0.68
C VAL A 27 -6.90 -19.18 0.12
N GLY A 28 -7.27 -18.83 -1.12
CA GLY A 28 -6.88 -17.56 -1.72
C GLY A 28 -7.31 -16.37 -0.88
N PHE A 29 -8.56 -16.30 -0.45
CA PHE A 29 -9.09 -15.21 0.37
C PHE A 29 -8.30 -15.03 1.68
N LYS A 30 -7.95 -16.12 2.36
CA LYS A 30 -7.19 -16.08 3.61
C LYS A 30 -5.78 -15.50 3.45
N PHE A 31 -5.16 -15.70 2.30
CA PHE A 31 -3.79 -15.26 2.03
C PHE A 31 -3.71 -13.99 1.17
N LEU A 32 -4.85 -13.46 0.68
CA LEU A 32 -4.88 -12.19 -0.03
C LEU A 32 -4.44 -11.04 0.89
N PRO A 33 -3.44 -10.24 0.47
CA PRO A 33 -3.04 -9.08 1.22
C PRO A 33 -4.13 -8.01 1.18
N LEU A 34 -4.40 -7.39 2.33
CA LEU A 34 -5.34 -6.27 2.43
C LEU A 34 -4.62 -4.95 2.14
N SER A 35 -5.22 -4.08 1.33
CA SER A 35 -4.72 -2.73 1.07
C SER A 35 -5.87 -1.76 0.79
N ALA A 36 -5.61 -0.44 0.82
CA ALA A 36 -6.63 0.55 0.46
C ALA A 36 -6.88 0.58 -1.06
N LEU A 37 -5.80 0.52 -1.83
CA LEU A 37 -5.79 0.61 -3.30
C LEU A 37 -4.82 -0.45 -3.86
N PRO A 38 -4.91 -0.78 -5.15
CA PRO A 38 -3.89 -1.57 -5.84
C PRO A 38 -2.50 -0.97 -5.70
N GLN A 39 -1.47 -1.79 -5.82
CA GLN A 39 -0.08 -1.32 -5.75
C GLN A 39 0.28 -0.55 -7.02
N VAL A 40 0.41 0.77 -6.87
CA VAL A 40 0.76 1.70 -7.97
C VAL A 40 1.97 2.55 -7.63
N ASP A 41 2.72 2.15 -6.60
CA ASP A 41 3.89 2.88 -6.17
C ASP A 41 4.97 2.88 -7.24
N PHE A 42 5.53 4.06 -7.50
CA PHE A 42 6.74 4.16 -8.30
C PHE A 42 7.94 3.70 -7.47
N PRO A 43 8.85 2.91 -8.03
CA PRO A 43 10.11 2.65 -7.37
C PRO A 43 10.80 3.98 -7.06
N THR A 44 10.97 4.29 -5.79
CA THR A 44 11.52 5.58 -5.34
C THR A 44 12.61 5.33 -4.32
N ILE A 45 13.73 6.01 -4.50
CA ILE A 45 14.89 5.96 -3.61
C ILE A 45 15.24 7.38 -3.20
N GLN A 46 15.40 7.60 -1.89
CA GLN A 46 15.90 8.84 -1.34
C GLN A 46 17.37 8.69 -0.98
N VAL A 47 18.18 9.61 -1.45
CA VAL A 47 19.60 9.71 -1.09
C VAL A 47 19.80 10.92 -0.18
N GLN A 48 20.42 10.72 0.95
CA GLN A 48 20.73 11.78 1.93
C GLN A 48 22.23 11.88 2.15
N THR A 49 22.74 13.11 2.14
CA THR A 49 24.12 13.41 2.47
C THR A 49 24.16 14.51 3.52
N LEU A 50 24.91 14.27 4.57
CA LEU A 50 25.11 15.22 5.65
C LEU A 50 26.48 15.89 5.50
N TYR A 51 26.51 17.23 5.60
CA TYR A 51 27.73 18.04 5.62
C TYR A 51 27.56 19.17 6.63
N PRO A 52 27.73 18.90 7.93
CA PRO A 52 27.51 19.87 8.99
C PRO A 52 28.32 21.15 8.79
N GLY A 53 27.64 22.28 8.90
CA GLY A 53 28.28 23.61 8.68
C GLY A 53 28.21 24.10 7.24
N GLY A 54 27.76 23.28 6.28
CA GLY A 54 27.54 23.73 4.90
C GLY A 54 26.32 24.65 4.79
N SER A 55 26.45 25.81 4.14
CA SER A 55 25.29 26.62 3.77
C SER A 55 24.49 25.92 2.66
N PRO A 56 23.19 26.28 2.45
CA PRO A 56 22.41 25.70 1.35
C PRO A 56 23.08 25.81 -0.01
N GLU A 57 23.77 26.93 -0.29
CA GLU A 57 24.52 27.16 -1.53
C GLU A 57 25.72 26.22 -1.65
N VAL A 58 26.48 26.05 -0.57
CA VAL A 58 27.60 25.10 -0.52
C VAL A 58 27.08 23.68 -0.74
N MET A 59 26.02 23.30 -0.03
CA MET A 59 25.39 21.98 -0.22
C MET A 59 24.95 21.75 -1.66
N ALA A 60 24.30 22.73 -2.28
CA ALA A 60 23.85 22.64 -3.65
C ALA A 60 25.02 22.45 -4.64
N GLN A 61 26.09 23.19 -4.49
CA GLN A 61 27.21 23.21 -5.44
C GLN A 61 28.18 22.03 -5.25
N THR A 62 28.51 21.69 -4.01
CA THR A 62 29.60 20.75 -3.69
C THR A 62 29.09 19.32 -3.43
N VAL A 63 27.83 19.15 -3.09
CA VAL A 63 27.24 17.83 -2.77
C VAL A 63 26.11 17.45 -3.75
N THR A 64 25.09 18.32 -3.83
CA THR A 64 23.88 17.97 -4.59
C THR A 64 24.15 17.91 -6.09
N ALA A 65 24.73 18.95 -6.70
CA ALA A 65 24.95 19.00 -8.14
C ALA A 65 25.93 17.92 -8.66
N PRO A 66 27.03 17.56 -7.97
CA PRO A 66 27.84 16.39 -8.36
C PRO A 66 27.07 15.09 -8.37
N LEU A 67 26.24 14.82 -7.35
CA LEU A 67 25.41 13.62 -7.28
C LEU A 67 24.32 13.61 -8.35
N GLU A 68 23.63 14.73 -8.57
CA GLU A 68 22.60 14.86 -9.61
C GLU A 68 23.13 14.53 -11.00
N ARG A 69 24.38 14.95 -11.30
CA ARG A 69 25.02 14.62 -12.58
C ARG A 69 25.25 13.13 -12.76
N GLN A 70 25.62 12.42 -11.69
CA GLN A 70 25.78 10.95 -11.73
C GLN A 70 24.43 10.25 -11.85
N PHE A 71 23.43 10.69 -11.07
CA PHE A 71 22.10 10.10 -11.10
C PHE A 71 21.36 10.36 -12.40
N GLY A 72 21.59 11.52 -13.05
CA GLY A 72 20.95 11.86 -14.32
C GLY A 72 21.32 10.92 -15.48
N ALA A 73 22.40 10.15 -15.35
CA ALA A 73 22.83 9.18 -16.37
C ALA A 73 22.22 7.78 -16.16
N MET A 74 21.47 7.55 -15.07
CA MET A 74 20.89 6.23 -14.77
C MET A 74 19.74 5.89 -15.71
N ALA A 75 19.69 4.62 -16.12
CA ALA A 75 18.60 4.10 -16.93
C ALA A 75 17.28 4.05 -16.13
N GLY A 76 16.15 4.28 -16.79
CA GLY A 76 14.83 4.17 -16.17
C GLY A 76 14.47 5.25 -15.14
N LEU A 77 15.36 6.23 -14.89
CA LEU A 77 15.03 7.39 -14.05
C LEU A 77 13.97 8.25 -14.75
N SER A 78 12.81 8.42 -14.14
CA SER A 78 11.71 9.21 -14.67
C SER A 78 11.64 10.62 -14.08
N ARG A 79 12.03 10.78 -12.83
CA ARG A 79 12.04 12.06 -12.13
C ARG A 79 13.15 12.10 -11.09
N MET A 80 13.80 13.24 -11.00
CA MET A 80 14.74 13.57 -9.93
C MET A 80 14.35 14.92 -9.32
N SER A 81 14.32 15.00 -8.00
CA SER A 81 14.11 16.24 -7.26
C SER A 81 15.09 16.29 -6.09
N SER A 82 15.60 17.46 -5.79
CA SER A 82 16.56 17.65 -4.71
C SER A 82 16.22 18.85 -3.84
N THR A 83 16.64 18.76 -2.59
CA THR A 83 16.55 19.83 -1.60
C THR A 83 17.89 19.96 -0.93
N SER A 84 18.48 21.17 -1.03
CA SER A 84 19.70 21.54 -0.33
C SER A 84 19.37 22.50 0.81
N ALA A 85 19.57 22.04 2.03
CA ALA A 85 19.37 22.85 3.24
C ALA A 85 20.69 22.97 4.00
N ALA A 86 20.70 23.75 5.09
CA ALA A 86 21.90 23.90 5.92
C ALA A 86 22.37 22.53 6.44
N GLY A 87 23.54 22.10 5.99
CA GLY A 87 24.18 20.85 6.39
C GLY A 87 23.57 19.56 5.85
N VAL A 88 22.55 19.61 4.97
CA VAL A 88 21.91 18.40 4.42
C VAL A 88 21.54 18.55 2.96
N SER A 89 21.82 17.52 2.18
CA SER A 89 21.31 17.33 0.82
C SER A 89 20.39 16.10 0.79
N ILE A 90 19.20 16.26 0.22
CA ILE A 90 18.23 15.19 0.03
C ILE A 90 17.89 15.14 -1.46
N ILE A 91 18.17 14.02 -2.11
CA ILE A 91 17.85 13.76 -3.52
C ILE A 91 16.86 12.62 -3.61
N THR A 92 15.73 12.86 -4.23
CA THR A 92 14.68 11.86 -4.45
C THR A 92 14.71 11.42 -5.89
N LEU A 93 14.89 10.13 -6.11
CA LEU A 93 15.00 9.46 -7.41
C LEU A 93 13.78 8.59 -7.62
N GLN A 94 12.96 8.92 -8.59
CA GLN A 94 11.78 8.17 -8.98
C GLN A 94 12.01 7.49 -10.32
N PHE A 95 11.84 6.18 -10.34
CA PHE A 95 12.03 5.35 -11.54
C PHE A 95 10.71 5.03 -12.23
N GLY A 96 10.79 4.63 -13.48
CA GLY A 96 9.63 4.19 -14.24
C GLY A 96 9.01 2.92 -13.66
N LEU A 97 7.70 2.75 -13.86
CA LEU A 97 6.92 1.63 -13.32
C LEU A 97 7.38 0.24 -13.83
N GLY A 98 8.17 0.19 -14.91
CA GLY A 98 8.72 -1.06 -15.45
C GLY A 98 9.99 -1.54 -14.76
N GLN A 99 10.62 -0.71 -13.91
CA GLN A 99 11.85 -1.04 -13.21
C GLN A 99 11.56 -1.63 -11.83
N THR A 100 12.34 -2.63 -11.42
CA THR A 100 12.24 -3.17 -10.06
C THR A 100 13.04 -2.30 -9.09
N LEU A 101 12.58 -2.23 -7.84
CA LEU A 101 13.24 -1.43 -6.80
C LEU A 101 14.67 -1.91 -6.53
N ASP A 102 14.92 -3.23 -6.63
CA ASP A 102 16.25 -3.81 -6.39
C ASP A 102 17.26 -3.45 -7.48
N VAL A 103 16.82 -3.38 -8.75
CA VAL A 103 17.67 -2.91 -9.85
C VAL A 103 17.97 -1.41 -9.68
N ALA A 104 16.96 -0.61 -9.36
CA ALA A 104 17.13 0.82 -9.09
C ALA A 104 18.12 1.06 -7.93
N GLU A 105 18.06 0.26 -6.86
CA GLU A 105 18.99 0.32 -5.73
C GLU A 105 20.43 0.08 -6.17
N GLN A 106 20.69 -0.95 -6.97
CA GLN A 106 22.02 -1.26 -7.47
C GLN A 106 22.59 -0.12 -8.33
N GLU A 107 21.77 0.47 -9.19
CA GLU A 107 22.17 1.61 -10.02
C GLU A 107 22.47 2.85 -9.18
N VAL A 108 21.64 3.15 -8.17
CA VAL A 108 21.88 4.28 -7.25
C VAL A 108 23.18 4.07 -6.46
N GLN A 109 23.43 2.88 -5.94
CA GLN A 109 24.68 2.57 -5.23
C GLN A 109 25.89 2.71 -6.15
N ALA A 110 25.80 2.24 -7.39
CA ALA A 110 26.88 2.39 -8.36
C ALA A 110 27.14 3.87 -8.68
N ALA A 111 26.09 4.68 -8.85
CA ALA A 111 26.20 6.11 -9.10
C ALA A 111 26.78 6.88 -7.90
N ILE A 112 26.41 6.52 -6.66
CA ILE A 112 27.02 7.08 -5.44
C ILE A 112 28.51 6.77 -5.42
N ASN A 113 28.91 5.53 -5.68
CA ASN A 113 30.32 5.13 -5.70
C ASN A 113 31.11 5.89 -6.78
N ALA A 114 30.53 6.07 -7.99
CA ALA A 114 31.15 6.84 -9.06
C ALA A 114 31.29 8.34 -8.69
N GLY A 115 30.30 8.88 -7.99
CA GLY A 115 30.31 10.29 -7.55
C GLY A 115 31.19 10.58 -6.35
N ASN A 116 31.63 9.57 -5.60
CA ASN A 116 32.30 9.76 -4.31
C ASN A 116 33.58 10.61 -4.40
N SER A 117 34.34 10.50 -5.48
CA SER A 117 35.56 11.30 -5.72
C SER A 117 35.27 12.77 -6.05
N LEU A 118 34.04 13.12 -6.37
CA LEU A 118 33.61 14.49 -6.68
C LEU A 118 33.07 15.24 -5.46
N LEU A 119 32.88 14.52 -4.35
CA LEU A 119 32.34 15.08 -3.10
C LEU A 119 33.46 15.64 -2.23
N PRO A 120 33.13 16.53 -1.28
CA PRO A 120 34.10 17.03 -0.29
C PRO A 120 34.72 15.84 0.48
N THR A 121 36.03 15.90 0.66
CA THR A 121 36.79 14.82 1.35
C THR A 121 36.60 14.81 2.87
N ASP A 122 36.04 15.86 3.42
CA ASP A 122 35.76 16.06 4.85
C ASP A 122 34.30 15.77 5.23
N LEU A 123 33.56 15.05 4.36
CA LEU A 123 32.24 14.56 4.72
C LEU A 123 32.33 13.58 5.91
N PRO A 124 31.46 13.71 6.92
CA PRO A 124 31.46 12.83 8.10
C PRO A 124 31.10 11.38 7.76
N ALA A 125 30.33 11.17 6.68
CA ALA A 125 29.95 9.88 6.15
C ALA A 125 29.63 9.99 4.65
N PRO A 126 29.80 8.92 3.87
CA PRO A 126 29.35 8.90 2.48
C PRO A 126 27.83 9.07 2.39
N PRO A 127 27.30 9.44 1.19
CA PRO A 127 25.86 9.49 0.95
C PRO A 127 25.18 8.17 1.32
N VAL A 128 24.06 8.23 2.03
CA VAL A 128 23.23 7.08 2.38
C VAL A 128 21.93 7.14 1.61
N TYR A 129 21.39 5.97 1.26
CA TYR A 129 20.11 5.89 0.57
C TYR A 129 19.09 5.05 1.33
N ALA A 130 17.81 5.31 1.08
CA ALA A 130 16.69 4.56 1.63
C ALA A 130 15.65 4.30 0.53
N LYS A 131 15.08 3.10 0.53
CA LYS A 131 13.96 2.72 -0.33
C LYS A 131 12.68 3.31 0.25
N VAL A 132 12.40 4.55 -0.07
CA VAL A 132 11.26 5.28 0.48
C VAL A 132 10.80 6.36 -0.49
N ASN A 133 9.49 6.53 -0.57
CA ASN A 133 8.92 7.71 -1.19
C ASN A 133 8.66 8.76 -0.08
N PRO A 134 9.40 9.88 -0.05
CA PRO A 134 9.22 10.89 1.00
C PRO A 134 7.87 11.63 0.91
N ALA A 135 7.17 11.53 -0.23
CA ALA A 135 5.82 12.07 -0.39
C ALA A 135 4.74 11.20 0.30
N ASP A 136 5.05 9.93 0.60
CA ASP A 136 4.14 9.06 1.31
C ASP A 136 4.10 9.43 2.80
N ALA A 137 2.90 9.54 3.34
CA ALA A 137 2.74 9.71 4.77
C ALA A 137 3.23 8.45 5.53
N PRO A 138 3.81 8.60 6.72
CA PRO A 138 4.22 7.49 7.56
C PRO A 138 3.09 6.48 7.77
N VAL A 139 3.41 5.19 7.77
CA VAL A 139 2.42 4.13 8.02
C VAL A 139 2.10 4.01 9.51
N MET A 140 3.06 4.38 10.36
CA MET A 140 2.92 4.44 11.80
C MET A 140 3.77 5.59 12.35
N THR A 141 3.23 6.29 13.34
CA THR A 141 3.95 7.33 14.09
C THR A 141 3.90 6.99 15.57
N LEU A 142 5.07 6.98 16.22
CA LEU A 142 5.21 6.74 17.65
C LEU A 142 5.68 8.02 18.35
N ALA A 143 5.14 8.30 19.52
CA ALA A 143 5.69 9.28 20.45
C ALA A 143 6.49 8.57 21.54
N ILE A 144 7.66 9.09 21.81
CA ILE A 144 8.55 8.58 22.83
C ILE A 144 8.83 9.70 23.84
N THR A 145 8.44 9.47 25.07
CA THR A 145 8.54 10.44 26.17
C THR A 145 9.29 9.85 27.34
N SER A 146 9.84 10.70 28.17
CA SER A 146 10.37 10.32 29.48
C SER A 146 10.08 11.40 30.51
N ASP A 147 9.79 10.99 31.74
CA ASP A 147 9.55 11.92 32.85
C ASP A 147 10.81 12.26 33.64
N THR A 148 11.85 11.43 33.51
CA THR A 148 13.05 11.54 34.37
C THR A 148 14.35 11.63 33.59
N MET A 149 14.42 11.13 32.33
CA MET A 149 15.63 11.15 31.53
C MET A 149 15.69 12.39 30.63
N PRO A 150 16.86 13.02 30.48
CA PRO A 150 17.06 14.10 29.52
C PRO A 150 16.77 13.63 28.08
N LEU A 151 16.22 14.51 27.26
CA LEU A 151 15.80 14.16 25.88
C LEU A 151 16.98 13.69 25.00
N THR A 152 18.19 14.18 25.29
CA THR A 152 19.43 13.76 24.62
C THR A 152 19.79 12.30 24.88
N GLU A 153 19.61 11.83 26.11
CA GLU A 153 19.81 10.42 26.48
C GLU A 153 18.72 9.53 25.88
N VAL A 154 17.46 9.98 25.96
CA VAL A 154 16.33 9.28 25.35
C VAL A 154 16.58 9.11 23.86
N GLN A 155 17.01 10.17 23.15
CA GLN A 155 17.34 10.13 21.72
C GLN A 155 18.42 9.09 21.41
N ASN A 156 19.48 9.03 22.20
CA ASN A 156 20.56 8.08 22.00
C ASN A 156 20.08 6.63 22.16
N VAL A 157 19.30 6.35 23.20
CA VAL A 157 18.74 5.02 23.46
C VAL A 157 17.75 4.62 22.36
N VAL A 158 16.86 5.53 21.95
CA VAL A 158 15.87 5.28 20.90
C VAL A 158 16.56 5.01 19.56
N ASN A 159 17.56 5.82 19.20
CA ASN A 159 18.28 5.67 17.94
C ASN A 159 19.05 4.34 17.89
N THR A 160 19.73 3.96 18.97
CA THR A 160 20.60 2.78 18.99
C THR A 160 19.85 1.47 19.25
N ARG A 161 18.76 1.49 20.00
CA ARG A 161 18.04 0.25 20.39
C ARG A 161 16.70 0.07 19.69
N LEU A 162 15.89 1.11 19.55
CA LEU A 162 14.55 1.00 19.00
C LEU A 162 14.56 1.16 17.47
N ALA A 163 15.08 2.29 16.96
CA ALA A 163 15.03 2.61 15.54
C ALA A 163 15.77 1.59 14.68
N LEU A 164 16.97 1.15 15.09
CA LEU A 164 17.74 0.15 14.35
C LEU A 164 17.02 -1.21 14.25
N LYS A 165 16.38 -1.66 15.33
CA LYS A 165 15.65 -2.94 15.32
C LYS A 165 14.34 -2.84 14.54
N MET A 166 13.66 -1.70 14.60
CA MET A 166 12.45 -1.46 13.82
C MET A 166 12.75 -1.33 12.33
N SER A 167 13.89 -0.77 11.93
CA SER A 167 14.28 -0.67 10.51
C SER A 167 14.53 -2.05 9.86
N GLN A 168 14.78 -3.09 10.66
CA GLN A 168 14.95 -4.47 10.20
C GLN A 168 13.63 -5.22 10.01
N VAL A 169 12.50 -4.61 10.34
CA VAL A 169 11.18 -5.22 10.12
C VAL A 169 10.88 -5.22 8.62
N SER A 170 10.43 -6.36 8.11
CA SER A 170 10.07 -6.49 6.69
C SER A 170 9.02 -5.47 6.28
N GLY A 171 9.25 -4.80 5.16
CA GLY A 171 8.37 -3.74 4.64
C GLY A 171 8.68 -2.33 5.15
N VAL A 172 9.54 -2.17 6.14
CA VAL A 172 10.01 -0.85 6.61
C VAL A 172 11.09 -0.34 5.65
N GLY A 173 10.89 0.86 5.12
CA GLY A 173 11.82 1.53 4.20
C GLY A 173 12.74 2.52 4.92
N LEU A 174 12.18 3.31 5.81
CA LEU A 174 12.92 4.33 6.54
C LEU A 174 12.27 4.60 7.89
N ILE A 175 13.10 4.82 8.90
CA ILE A 175 12.68 5.36 10.19
C ILE A 175 13.33 6.73 10.37
N THR A 176 12.51 7.73 10.62
CA THR A 176 12.96 9.10 10.90
C THR A 176 12.58 9.48 12.32
N LEU A 177 13.52 10.16 13.00
CA LEU A 177 13.31 10.71 14.32
C LEU A 177 13.20 12.23 14.19
N SER A 178 12.15 12.81 14.75
CA SER A 178 11.88 14.25 14.76
C SER A 178 11.76 14.76 16.19
N GLY A 179 12.18 16.00 16.42
CA GLY A 179 12.11 16.63 17.74
C GLY A 179 13.12 16.11 18.76
N GLY A 180 13.88 15.09 18.40
CA GLY A 180 14.93 14.54 19.25
C GLY A 180 16.20 15.39 19.21
N GLN A 181 16.95 15.34 20.27
CA GLN A 181 18.17 16.07 20.46
C GLN A 181 19.35 15.10 20.59
N ARG A 182 20.17 14.99 19.54
CA ARG A 182 21.42 14.21 19.62
C ARG A 182 22.36 14.82 20.64
N PRO A 183 22.97 14.04 21.55
CA PRO A 183 23.94 14.56 22.48
C PRO A 183 25.19 15.04 21.73
N ALA A 184 25.70 16.20 22.09
CA ALA A 184 26.89 16.77 21.53
C ALA A 184 27.57 17.70 22.54
N VAL A 185 28.91 17.82 22.44
CA VAL A 185 29.66 18.86 23.13
C VAL A 185 29.61 20.13 22.28
N ARG A 186 28.99 21.17 22.77
CA ARG A 186 28.93 22.48 22.12
C ARG A 186 30.06 23.38 22.59
N ILE A 187 30.82 23.88 21.62
CA ILE A 187 31.94 24.81 21.85
C ILE A 187 31.51 26.16 21.26
N GLN A 188 31.18 27.08 22.12
CA GLN A 188 30.79 28.45 21.75
C GLN A 188 32.00 29.37 21.85
N ALA A 189 32.61 29.67 20.70
CA ALA A 189 33.80 30.47 20.62
C ALA A 189 33.51 31.94 20.94
N ASP A 190 34.30 32.55 21.80
CA ASP A 190 34.35 34.01 22.02
C ASP A 190 35.35 34.62 21.05
N THR A 191 34.85 35.31 20.03
CA THR A 191 35.65 35.92 18.97
C THR A 191 36.55 37.05 19.50
N ASN A 192 36.13 37.77 20.54
CA ASN A 192 36.93 38.82 21.17
C ASN A 192 38.10 38.22 21.97
N ALA A 193 37.83 37.17 22.73
CA ALA A 193 38.87 36.43 23.43
C ALA A 193 39.88 35.81 22.46
N LEU A 194 39.41 35.14 21.37
CA LEU A 194 40.30 34.63 20.34
C LEU A 194 41.19 35.71 19.74
N ALA A 195 40.61 36.87 19.38
CA ALA A 195 41.36 38.01 18.81
C ALA A 195 42.39 38.53 19.80
N SER A 196 42.10 38.63 21.11
CA SER A 196 43.04 39.10 22.14
C SER A 196 44.26 38.18 22.27
N TYR A 197 44.08 36.87 22.04
CA TYR A 197 45.19 35.92 21.98
C TYR A 197 45.82 35.82 20.58
N GLY A 198 45.31 36.55 19.56
CA GLY A 198 45.78 36.47 18.17
C GLY A 198 45.55 35.10 17.55
N LEU A 199 44.46 34.42 17.91
CA LEU A 199 44.04 33.12 17.40
C LEU A 199 42.85 33.26 16.44
N GLY A 200 42.84 32.48 15.36
CA GLY A 200 41.72 32.39 14.44
C GLY A 200 40.81 31.21 14.75
N LEU A 201 39.60 31.22 14.19
CA LEU A 201 38.67 30.09 14.28
C LEU A 201 39.24 28.81 13.67
N ASP A 202 40.09 28.90 12.65
CA ASP A 202 40.79 27.76 12.06
C ASP A 202 41.73 27.06 13.02
N THR A 203 42.42 27.83 13.90
CA THR A 203 43.26 27.25 14.95
C THR A 203 42.42 26.43 15.92
N LEU A 204 41.25 26.97 16.30
CA LEU A 204 40.30 26.28 17.16
C LEU A 204 39.80 24.97 16.52
N ARG A 205 39.34 25.03 15.26
CA ARG A 205 38.86 23.86 14.51
C ARG A 205 39.96 22.80 14.40
N THR A 206 41.16 23.18 14.02
CA THR A 206 42.29 22.26 13.86
C THR A 206 42.64 21.55 15.17
N ALA A 207 42.71 22.31 16.28
CA ALA A 207 42.98 21.73 17.58
C ALA A 207 41.94 20.75 18.06
N ILE A 208 40.64 21.06 17.84
CA ILE A 208 39.51 20.15 18.17
C ILE A 208 39.60 18.89 17.34
N THR A 209 39.81 18.99 16.02
CA THR A 209 39.94 17.85 15.12
C THR A 209 41.13 16.97 15.49
N ALA A 210 42.28 17.57 15.77
CA ALA A 210 43.50 16.84 16.18
C ALA A 210 43.33 16.12 17.52
N ALA A 211 42.56 16.69 18.45
CA ALA A 211 42.29 16.08 19.76
C ALA A 211 41.33 14.88 19.73
N ASN A 212 40.65 14.67 18.61
CA ASN A 212 39.71 13.55 18.41
C ASN A 212 40.21 12.50 17.40
N ALA A 213 41.51 12.42 17.18
CA ALA A 213 42.08 11.44 16.27
C ALA A 213 42.00 10.03 16.88
N ASN A 214 41.08 9.19 16.35
CA ASN A 214 40.98 7.79 16.70
C ASN A 214 41.68 6.96 15.63
N GLY A 215 42.98 6.77 15.77
CA GLY A 215 43.82 6.03 14.82
C GLY A 215 44.47 4.80 15.45
N ALA A 216 44.87 3.86 14.60
CA ALA A 216 45.68 2.72 15.03
C ALA A 216 47.03 3.18 15.58
N LYS A 217 47.37 2.75 16.79
CA LYS A 217 48.62 3.13 17.49
C LYS A 217 49.71 2.10 17.32
N GLY A 218 49.43 0.94 16.68
CA GLY A 218 50.36 -0.18 16.53
C GLY A 218 50.42 -1.08 17.72
N SER A 219 51.46 -1.94 17.74
CA SER A 219 51.68 -2.93 18.78
C SER A 219 53.18 -3.00 19.10
N PHE A 220 53.49 -3.49 20.29
CA PHE A 220 54.82 -3.96 20.65
C PHE A 220 54.83 -5.49 20.50
N ASP A 221 55.58 -5.99 19.53
CA ASP A 221 55.70 -7.40 19.26
C ASP A 221 56.94 -7.97 19.92
N GLY A 222 56.77 -8.78 20.97
CA GLY A 222 57.83 -9.52 21.64
C GLY A 222 57.92 -10.98 21.15
N PRO A 223 58.95 -11.70 21.52
CA PRO A 223 59.18 -13.08 21.03
C PRO A 223 58.08 -14.08 21.45
N THR A 224 57.28 -13.78 22.47
CA THR A 224 56.20 -14.65 22.99
C THR A 224 54.88 -13.93 23.19
N ARG A 225 54.81 -12.61 23.12
CA ARG A 225 53.60 -11.83 23.36
C ARG A 225 53.59 -10.57 22.53
N ALA A 226 52.44 -10.23 21.96
CA ALA A 226 52.16 -8.93 21.34
C ALA A 226 51.30 -8.08 22.28
N TYR A 227 51.62 -6.81 22.43
CA TYR A 227 50.87 -5.86 23.22
C TYR A 227 50.34 -4.76 22.30
N SER A 228 49.03 -4.72 22.11
CA SER A 228 48.37 -3.61 21.38
C SER A 228 48.50 -2.32 22.20
N ILE A 229 48.92 -1.24 21.55
CA ILE A 229 48.88 0.09 22.16
C ILE A 229 47.46 0.63 22.08
N ASN A 230 46.81 0.77 23.23
CA ASN A 230 45.47 1.35 23.33
C ASN A 230 45.59 2.66 24.13
N ALA A 231 45.35 3.77 23.46
CA ALA A 231 45.25 5.08 24.08
C ALA A 231 43.88 5.68 23.75
N ASN A 232 43.16 6.13 24.76
CA ASN A 232 41.86 6.79 24.57
C ASN A 232 42.14 8.28 24.27
N ASP A 233 42.18 8.61 22.98
CA ASP A 233 42.42 9.97 22.51
C ASP A 233 41.13 10.72 22.14
N GLN A 234 39.96 10.16 22.45
CA GLN A 234 38.69 10.81 22.18
C GLN A 234 38.20 11.59 23.39
N LEU A 235 37.98 12.89 23.19
CA LEU A 235 37.33 13.74 24.17
C LEU A 235 35.81 13.57 24.05
N VAL A 236 35.15 13.10 25.10
CA VAL A 236 33.72 12.72 25.06
C VAL A 236 32.85 13.73 25.81
N THR A 237 33.38 14.40 26.81
CA THR A 237 32.61 15.32 27.67
C THR A 237 33.11 16.76 27.57
N ALA A 238 32.26 17.73 27.87
CA ALA A 238 32.65 19.14 27.93
C ALA A 238 33.84 19.38 28.87
N LYS A 239 33.96 18.58 29.95
CA LYS A 239 35.06 18.68 30.89
C LYS A 239 36.39 18.36 30.23
N ASP A 240 36.45 17.31 29.40
CA ASP A 240 37.68 16.88 28.73
C ASP A 240 38.18 17.93 27.73
N TYR A 241 37.24 18.60 27.04
CA TYR A 241 37.57 19.68 26.09
C TYR A 241 38.09 20.97 26.74
N LYS A 242 37.64 21.31 27.96
CA LYS A 242 38.01 22.57 28.62
C LYS A 242 39.53 22.75 28.78
N ASP A 243 40.22 21.64 29.00
CA ASP A 243 41.67 21.64 29.23
C ASP A 243 42.50 21.51 27.95
N LEU A 244 41.86 21.42 26.77
CA LEU A 244 42.52 21.34 25.49
C LEU A 244 43.38 22.58 25.25
N ILE A 245 44.70 22.40 25.00
CA ILE A 245 45.64 23.48 24.70
C ILE A 245 45.55 23.81 23.22
N LEU A 246 45.20 25.05 22.89
CA LEU A 246 45.09 25.56 21.53
C LEU A 246 46.42 26.08 20.99
N ALA A 247 47.19 26.79 21.85
CA ALA A 247 48.48 27.39 21.50
C ALA A 247 49.27 27.72 22.76
N TYR A 248 50.54 28.07 22.58
CA TYR A 248 51.38 28.63 23.62
C TYR A 248 51.66 30.10 23.27
N LYS A 249 51.40 31.01 24.21
CA LYS A 249 51.72 32.45 24.09
C LYS A 249 52.60 32.86 25.25
N ASN A 250 53.76 33.40 24.93
CA ASN A 250 54.77 33.82 25.93
C ASN A 250 55.10 32.71 26.95
N GLY A 251 55.13 31.44 26.50
CA GLY A 251 55.44 30.31 27.36
C GLY A 251 54.22 29.78 28.17
N ALA A 252 53.10 30.45 28.16
CA ALA A 252 51.88 30.04 28.85
C ALA A 252 50.91 29.30 27.90
N PRO A 253 50.27 28.19 28.32
CA PRO A 253 49.27 27.49 27.51
C PRO A 253 47.96 28.27 27.45
N VAL A 254 47.45 28.50 26.24
CA VAL A 254 46.10 29.04 26.02
C VAL A 254 45.17 27.84 25.86
N ARG A 255 44.28 27.66 26.84
CA ARG A 255 43.31 26.54 26.86
C ARG A 255 42.02 26.93 26.17
N LEU A 256 41.26 25.92 25.74
CA LEU A 256 39.95 26.12 25.11
C LEU A 256 38.98 26.90 26.03
N SER A 257 39.01 26.63 27.33
CA SER A 257 38.23 27.38 28.35
C SER A 257 38.57 28.88 28.45
N ASN A 258 39.70 29.34 27.92
CA ASN A 258 40.05 30.76 27.90
C ASN A 258 39.38 31.55 26.77
N VAL A 259 38.94 30.85 25.69
CA VAL A 259 38.44 31.45 24.45
C VAL A 259 37.09 30.91 24.00
N ALA A 260 36.52 29.96 24.74
CA ALA A 260 35.23 29.37 24.41
C ALA A 260 34.49 28.86 25.66
N GLN A 261 33.18 28.89 25.61
CA GLN A 261 32.33 28.18 26.56
C GLN A 261 32.10 26.78 26.04
N VAL A 262 32.40 25.77 26.87
CA VAL A 262 32.22 24.36 26.51
C VAL A 262 31.15 23.74 27.40
N ILE A 263 30.09 23.22 26.80
CA ILE A 263 28.93 22.67 27.48
C ILE A 263 28.48 21.33 26.86
N ASP A 264 28.09 20.39 27.69
CA ASP A 264 27.38 19.21 27.23
C ASP A 264 25.93 19.60 26.90
N SER A 265 25.51 19.39 25.66
CA SER A 265 24.24 19.89 25.14
C SER A 265 23.74 19.00 23.97
N ALA A 266 22.91 19.56 23.13
CA ALA A 266 22.44 18.93 21.91
C ALA A 266 23.20 19.47 20.68
N GLU A 267 23.34 18.61 19.65
CA GLU A 267 23.87 18.99 18.33
C GLU A 267 23.07 20.14 17.72
N ASN A 268 21.75 20.06 17.79
CA ASN A 268 20.83 21.13 17.40
C ASN A 268 19.79 21.36 18.50
N VAL A 269 19.84 22.57 19.10
CA VAL A 269 18.95 22.99 20.19
C VAL A 269 17.61 23.56 19.70
N GLU A 270 17.47 23.80 18.39
CA GLU A 270 16.26 24.36 17.79
C GLU A 270 15.22 23.28 17.46
N LEU A 271 15.60 22.00 17.50
CA LEU A 271 14.70 20.89 17.29
C LEU A 271 13.84 20.65 18.53
N GLY A 272 12.53 20.52 18.33
CA GLY A 272 11.60 20.19 19.39
C GLY A 272 10.34 19.54 18.83
N ALA A 273 9.80 18.58 19.57
CA ALA A 273 8.49 18.00 19.34
C ALA A 273 7.81 17.75 20.68
N TRP A 274 6.49 17.73 20.65
CA TRP A 274 5.67 17.54 21.83
C TRP A 274 4.57 16.52 21.51
N SER A 275 4.29 15.68 22.49
CA SER A 275 3.14 14.79 22.48
C SER A 275 2.31 15.02 23.74
N GLY A 276 1.01 14.93 23.61
CA GLY A 276 0.15 15.11 24.77
C GLY A 276 -1.32 14.90 24.49
N THR A 277 -2.06 14.98 25.59
CA THR A 277 -3.50 14.94 25.62
C THR A 277 -4.06 16.33 25.93
N LYS A 278 -5.38 16.46 26.01
CA LYS A 278 -6.05 17.70 26.41
C LYS A 278 -5.54 18.28 27.75
N SER A 279 -5.04 17.42 28.64
CA SER A 279 -4.62 17.79 30.00
C SER A 279 -3.12 17.80 30.24
N SER A 280 -2.31 17.27 29.34
CA SER A 280 -0.85 17.17 29.52
C SER A 280 -0.12 17.30 28.18
N LEU A 281 0.94 18.08 28.16
CA LEU A 281 1.85 18.24 27.02
C LEU A 281 3.27 17.97 27.52
N LYS A 282 3.97 17.01 26.89
CA LYS A 282 5.34 16.61 27.23
C LYS A 282 6.23 16.75 26.01
N GLN A 283 7.49 17.09 26.21
CA GLN A 283 8.47 16.96 25.16
C GLN A 283 8.61 15.49 24.74
N ALA A 284 8.67 15.25 23.43
CA ALA A 284 8.67 13.92 22.89
C ALA A 284 9.66 13.81 21.72
N ILE A 285 10.08 12.60 21.46
CA ILE A 285 10.72 12.22 20.18
C ILE A 285 9.65 11.55 19.34
N ILE A 286 9.42 12.06 18.15
CA ILE A 286 8.48 11.51 17.20
C ILE A 286 9.24 10.58 16.26
N LEU A 287 8.88 9.30 16.29
CA LEU A 287 9.43 8.29 15.41
C LEU A 287 8.42 7.99 14.30
N ASN A 288 8.77 8.33 13.07
CA ASN A 288 7.95 8.05 11.91
C ASN A 288 8.50 6.82 11.18
N VAL A 289 7.61 5.88 10.90
CA VAL A 289 7.91 4.68 10.14
C VAL A 289 7.34 4.84 8.73
N GLN A 290 8.20 4.82 7.73
CA GLN A 290 7.84 4.81 6.33
C GLN A 290 8.03 3.41 5.76
N ARG A 291 7.10 2.96 4.91
CA ARG A 291 7.20 1.67 4.25
C ARG A 291 8.09 1.74 3.01
N GLN A 292 8.59 0.61 2.58
CA GLN A 292 9.19 0.49 1.25
C GLN A 292 8.11 0.63 0.16
N PRO A 293 8.41 1.24 -0.99
CA PRO A 293 7.51 1.21 -2.14
C PRO A 293 7.10 -0.23 -2.49
N GLY A 294 5.81 -0.46 -2.70
CA GLY A 294 5.25 -1.79 -2.97
C GLY A 294 5.04 -2.69 -1.75
N ALA A 295 5.51 -2.33 -0.55
CA ALA A 295 5.24 -3.11 0.66
C ALA A 295 3.78 -2.97 1.10
N ASN A 296 3.22 -4.05 1.66
CA ASN A 296 1.86 -4.02 2.21
C ASN A 296 1.82 -3.27 3.55
N VAL A 297 1.00 -2.22 3.61
CA VAL A 297 0.87 -1.33 4.79
C VAL A 297 0.44 -2.12 6.02
N ILE A 298 -0.59 -2.96 5.89
CA ILE A 298 -1.17 -3.71 7.02
C ILE A 298 -0.16 -4.73 7.55
N ALA A 299 0.44 -5.52 6.65
CA ALA A 299 1.42 -6.52 7.05
C ALA A 299 2.65 -5.88 7.72
N THR A 300 3.13 -4.73 7.21
CA THR A 300 4.25 -3.99 7.81
C THR A 300 3.91 -3.50 9.21
N VAL A 301 2.75 -2.86 9.40
CA VAL A 301 2.33 -2.35 10.71
C VAL A 301 2.05 -3.48 11.70
N ASP A 302 1.45 -4.59 11.27
CA ASP A 302 1.22 -5.76 12.12
C ASP A 302 2.55 -6.39 12.57
N ALA A 303 3.53 -6.49 11.68
CA ALA A 303 4.87 -6.98 12.03
C ALA A 303 5.58 -6.06 13.05
N ILE A 304 5.41 -4.73 12.93
CA ILE A 304 5.92 -3.77 13.90
C ILE A 304 5.22 -3.95 15.24
N LYS A 305 3.88 -3.99 15.27
CA LYS A 305 3.10 -4.15 16.51
C LYS A 305 3.41 -5.45 17.23
N ALA A 306 3.64 -6.53 16.49
CA ALA A 306 4.02 -7.82 17.08
C ALA A 306 5.38 -7.76 17.81
N ARG A 307 6.33 -6.95 17.29
CA ARG A 307 7.67 -6.78 17.91
C ARG A 307 7.73 -5.65 18.94
N LEU A 308 6.80 -4.70 18.91
CA LEU A 308 6.85 -3.50 19.75
C LEU A 308 6.94 -3.82 21.25
N PRO A 309 6.20 -4.80 21.84
CA PRO A 309 6.34 -5.15 23.25
C PRO A 309 7.73 -5.62 23.64
N GLU A 310 8.37 -6.43 22.80
CA GLU A 310 9.76 -6.91 23.01
C GLU A 310 10.75 -5.75 22.95
N LEU A 311 10.57 -4.85 21.98
CA LEU A 311 11.43 -3.68 21.80
C LEU A 311 11.29 -2.71 22.99
N GLN A 312 10.07 -2.52 23.48
CA GLN A 312 9.80 -1.69 24.66
C GLN A 312 10.43 -2.28 25.94
N ALA A 313 10.35 -3.60 26.12
CA ALA A 313 10.96 -4.27 27.26
C ALA A 313 12.51 -4.13 27.27
N GLY A 314 13.13 -3.88 26.13
CA GLY A 314 14.56 -3.61 26.01
C GLY A 314 14.98 -2.17 26.28
N LEU A 315 14.03 -1.26 26.53
CA LEU A 315 14.28 0.15 26.87
C LEU A 315 14.31 0.35 28.40
N PRO A 316 15.00 1.40 28.89
CA PRO A 316 14.87 1.83 30.29
C PRO A 316 13.40 2.07 30.66
N GLY A 317 13.00 1.66 31.85
CA GLY A 317 11.61 1.77 32.30
C GLY A 317 11.05 3.20 32.41
N ALA A 318 11.93 4.20 32.37
CA ALA A 318 11.57 5.62 32.32
C ALA A 318 11.13 6.11 30.92
N ILE A 319 11.32 5.30 29.88
CA ILE A 319 10.96 5.64 28.51
C ILE A 319 9.61 5.02 28.17
N HIS A 320 8.66 5.87 27.79
CA HIS A 320 7.32 5.49 27.36
C HIS A 320 7.19 5.64 25.85
N VAL A 321 6.66 4.59 25.19
CA VAL A 321 6.41 4.58 23.76
C VAL A 321 4.92 4.46 23.53
N GLU A 322 4.34 5.41 22.82
CA GLU A 322 2.91 5.46 22.51
C GLU A 322 2.70 5.52 21.00
N VAL A 323 1.70 4.81 20.48
CA VAL A 323 1.29 4.88 19.07
C VAL A 323 0.38 6.09 18.88
N LEU A 324 0.88 7.12 18.20
CA LEU A 324 0.11 8.33 17.90
C LEU A 324 -0.80 8.17 16.69
N SER A 325 -0.29 7.50 15.66
CA SER A 325 -1.01 7.32 14.41
C SER A 325 -0.72 5.94 13.83
N ASP A 326 -1.77 5.31 13.34
CA ASP A 326 -1.77 4.03 12.65
C ASP A 326 -2.70 4.10 11.44
N ARG A 327 -2.10 4.11 10.25
CA ARG A 327 -2.87 4.18 8.99
C ARG A 327 -3.71 2.94 8.72
N THR A 328 -3.38 1.80 9.34
CA THR A 328 -4.12 0.55 9.11
C THR A 328 -5.53 0.59 9.66
N THR A 329 -5.81 1.42 10.68
CA THR A 329 -7.15 1.56 11.25
C THR A 329 -8.17 2.04 10.20
N GLY A 330 -7.83 3.09 9.46
CA GLY A 330 -8.67 3.60 8.39
C GLY A 330 -8.80 2.63 7.20
N ILE A 331 -7.71 1.95 6.85
CA ILE A 331 -7.72 0.95 5.76
C ILE A 331 -8.63 -0.23 6.13
N ARG A 332 -8.49 -0.77 7.35
CA ARG A 332 -9.33 -1.89 7.84
C ARG A 332 -10.80 -1.50 7.89
N ALA A 333 -11.12 -0.33 8.43
CA ALA A 333 -12.49 0.17 8.46
C ALA A 333 -13.08 0.33 7.04
N SER A 334 -12.31 0.85 6.09
CA SER A 334 -12.75 0.97 4.70
C SER A 334 -13.04 -0.39 4.05
N VAL A 335 -12.16 -1.37 4.24
CA VAL A 335 -12.36 -2.73 3.71
C VAL A 335 -13.58 -3.39 4.36
N GLU A 336 -13.73 -3.29 5.68
CA GLU A 336 -14.88 -3.84 6.42
C GLU A 336 -16.21 -3.24 5.94
N HIS A 337 -16.25 -1.93 5.65
CA HIS A 337 -17.43 -1.29 5.07
C HIS A 337 -17.79 -1.85 3.70
N VAL A 338 -16.80 -2.02 2.81
CA VAL A 338 -17.07 -2.55 1.46
C VAL A 338 -17.40 -4.05 1.51
N GLU A 339 -16.84 -4.83 2.44
CA GLU A 339 -17.27 -6.22 2.68
C GLU A 339 -18.73 -6.29 3.13
N MET A 340 -19.16 -5.39 4.03
CA MET A 340 -20.56 -5.28 4.45
C MET A 340 -21.48 -4.92 3.29
N GLU A 341 -21.08 -3.98 2.43
CA GLU A 341 -21.82 -3.60 1.22
C GLU A 341 -21.95 -4.78 0.24
N LEU A 342 -20.88 -5.58 0.08
CA LEU A 342 -20.90 -6.79 -0.74
C LEU A 342 -21.90 -7.81 -0.20
N VAL A 343 -21.91 -8.05 1.11
CA VAL A 343 -22.87 -8.96 1.75
C VAL A 343 -24.31 -8.45 1.55
N LEU A 344 -24.54 -7.14 1.73
CA LEU A 344 -25.84 -6.51 1.52
C LEU A 344 -26.28 -6.64 0.06
N ALA A 345 -25.36 -6.42 -0.90
CA ALA A 345 -25.64 -6.58 -2.33
C ALA A 345 -26.07 -8.03 -2.65
N VAL A 346 -25.37 -9.04 -2.11
CA VAL A 346 -25.73 -10.45 -2.29
C VAL A 346 -27.13 -10.73 -1.71
N VAL A 347 -27.42 -10.25 -0.50
CA VAL A 347 -28.74 -10.44 0.13
C VAL A 347 -29.86 -9.81 -0.71
N LEU A 348 -29.64 -8.57 -1.17
CA LEU A 348 -30.63 -7.86 -2.01
C LEU A 348 -30.85 -8.59 -3.34
N VAL A 349 -29.79 -9.06 -3.97
CA VAL A 349 -29.87 -9.84 -5.21
C VAL A 349 -30.68 -11.14 -4.99
N VAL A 350 -30.42 -11.87 -3.91
CA VAL A 350 -31.20 -13.10 -3.56
C VAL A 350 -32.68 -12.77 -3.35
N LEU A 351 -33.00 -11.66 -2.67
CA LEU A 351 -34.39 -11.22 -2.49
C LEU A 351 -35.06 -10.87 -3.81
N VAL A 352 -34.37 -10.18 -4.70
CA VAL A 352 -34.88 -9.86 -6.03
C VAL A 352 -35.13 -11.15 -6.83
N ILE A 353 -34.18 -12.08 -6.86
CA ILE A 353 -34.34 -13.37 -7.52
C ILE A 353 -35.60 -14.11 -7.00
N PHE A 354 -35.75 -14.14 -5.68
CA PHE A 354 -36.91 -14.78 -5.05
C PHE A 354 -38.24 -14.12 -5.46
N ALA A 355 -38.23 -12.77 -5.53
CA ALA A 355 -39.41 -12.03 -5.96
C ALA A 355 -39.82 -12.32 -7.42
N PHE A 356 -38.83 -12.54 -8.31
CA PHE A 356 -39.09 -12.82 -9.74
C PHE A 356 -39.38 -14.31 -10.04
N LEU A 357 -38.57 -15.22 -9.48
CA LEU A 357 -38.72 -16.67 -9.80
C LEU A 357 -39.85 -17.37 -9.04
N HIS A 358 -40.38 -16.77 -7.96
CA HIS A 358 -41.47 -17.30 -7.13
C HIS A 358 -41.27 -18.75 -6.63
N SER A 359 -40.08 -19.30 -6.79
CA SER A 359 -39.73 -20.69 -6.44
C SER A 359 -38.45 -20.69 -5.57
N ILE A 360 -38.57 -21.20 -4.34
CA ILE A 360 -37.47 -21.34 -3.40
C ILE A 360 -36.32 -22.16 -4.02
N ARG A 361 -36.65 -23.21 -4.78
CA ARG A 361 -35.66 -24.10 -5.39
C ARG A 361 -34.85 -23.37 -6.48
N ALA A 362 -35.55 -22.67 -7.37
CA ALA A 362 -34.92 -21.87 -8.41
C ALA A 362 -34.06 -20.78 -7.81
N THR A 363 -34.55 -20.12 -6.76
CA THR A 363 -33.80 -19.09 -6.03
C THR A 363 -32.52 -19.64 -5.41
N ILE A 364 -32.56 -20.80 -4.74
CA ILE A 364 -31.37 -21.41 -4.15
C ILE A 364 -30.34 -21.75 -5.24
N ILE A 365 -30.77 -22.30 -6.38
CA ILE A 365 -29.89 -22.67 -7.48
C ILE A 365 -29.17 -21.41 -8.03
N ALA A 366 -29.93 -20.36 -8.33
CA ALA A 366 -29.34 -19.09 -8.80
C ALA A 366 -28.44 -18.45 -7.76
N SER A 367 -28.87 -18.42 -6.49
CA SER A 367 -28.13 -17.80 -5.40
C SER A 367 -26.80 -18.49 -5.07
N LEU A 368 -26.69 -19.82 -5.32
CA LEU A 368 -25.42 -20.54 -5.13
C LEU A 368 -24.33 -20.14 -6.14
N SER A 369 -24.69 -19.64 -7.32
CA SER A 369 -23.74 -19.22 -8.33
C SER A 369 -22.91 -18.02 -7.84
N VAL A 370 -23.50 -17.11 -7.06
CA VAL A 370 -22.85 -15.89 -6.58
C VAL A 370 -21.67 -16.20 -5.64
N PRO A 371 -21.85 -16.85 -4.48
CA PRO A 371 -20.75 -17.11 -3.57
C PRO A 371 -19.66 -17.99 -4.20
N ILE A 372 -20.02 -18.94 -5.06
CA ILE A 372 -19.03 -19.80 -5.74
C ILE A 372 -18.18 -18.97 -6.67
N SER A 373 -18.77 -18.06 -7.44
CA SER A 373 -18.04 -17.19 -8.37
C SER A 373 -17.16 -16.17 -7.65
N LEU A 374 -17.70 -15.51 -6.62
CA LEU A 374 -16.95 -14.51 -5.83
C LEU A 374 -15.78 -15.14 -5.08
N ILE A 375 -16.03 -16.24 -4.36
CA ILE A 375 -14.99 -16.96 -3.61
C ILE A 375 -13.95 -17.52 -4.58
N GLY A 376 -14.38 -18.13 -5.70
CA GLY A 376 -13.48 -18.65 -6.72
C GLY A 376 -12.55 -17.57 -7.31
N THR A 377 -13.07 -16.36 -7.47
CA THR A 377 -12.29 -15.21 -7.94
C THR A 377 -11.15 -14.86 -6.99
N CYS A 378 -11.35 -14.93 -5.68
CA CYS A 378 -10.31 -14.69 -4.69
C CYS A 378 -9.13 -15.66 -4.85
N GLY A 379 -9.38 -16.92 -5.24
CA GLY A 379 -8.33 -17.88 -5.53
C GLY A 379 -7.45 -17.48 -6.71
N VAL A 380 -8.06 -16.99 -7.79
CA VAL A 380 -7.32 -16.54 -8.98
C VAL A 380 -6.61 -15.22 -8.71
N MET A 381 -7.23 -14.29 -7.99
CA MET A 381 -6.60 -13.03 -7.56
C MET A 381 -5.32 -13.30 -6.76
N TYR A 382 -5.35 -14.27 -5.84
CA TYR A 382 -4.16 -14.66 -5.08
C TYR A 382 -3.03 -15.18 -5.99
N LEU A 383 -3.36 -16.02 -6.98
CA LEU A 383 -2.37 -16.54 -7.94
C LEU A 383 -1.77 -15.45 -8.83
N LEU A 384 -2.52 -14.38 -9.10
CA LEU A 384 -2.04 -13.23 -9.87
C LEU A 384 -1.29 -12.20 -9.02
N GLY A 385 -1.17 -12.40 -7.70
CA GLY A 385 -0.51 -11.47 -6.79
C GLY A 385 -1.29 -10.18 -6.54
N TYR A 386 -2.61 -10.21 -6.72
CA TYR A 386 -3.49 -9.05 -6.45
C TYR A 386 -3.79 -8.92 -4.96
N SER A 387 -4.32 -7.76 -4.58
CA SER A 387 -4.73 -7.47 -3.20
C SER A 387 -6.26 -7.37 -3.08
N LEU A 388 -6.75 -7.63 -1.87
CA LEU A 388 -8.12 -7.27 -1.52
C LEU A 388 -8.14 -5.79 -1.14
N ASN A 389 -8.70 -4.97 -2.01
CA ASN A 389 -8.72 -3.53 -1.89
C ASN A 389 -10.09 -2.97 -2.33
N ASN A 390 -10.32 -1.68 -2.11
CA ASN A 390 -11.60 -1.05 -2.44
C ASN A 390 -12.02 -1.24 -3.91
N LEU A 391 -11.07 -1.21 -4.85
CA LEU A 391 -11.39 -1.40 -6.28
C LEU A 391 -11.71 -2.86 -6.61
N SER A 392 -10.96 -3.81 -6.06
CA SER A 392 -11.25 -5.23 -6.27
C SER A 392 -12.58 -5.66 -5.63
N LEU A 393 -12.89 -5.14 -4.43
CA LEU A 393 -14.19 -5.37 -3.77
C LEU A 393 -15.35 -4.71 -4.54
N MET A 394 -15.14 -3.51 -5.08
CA MET A 394 -16.12 -2.85 -5.96
C MET A 394 -16.34 -3.67 -7.25
N ALA A 395 -15.28 -4.24 -7.83
CA ALA A 395 -15.41 -5.16 -8.98
C ALA A 395 -16.25 -6.38 -8.63
N LEU A 396 -16.02 -7.00 -7.46
CA LEU A 396 -16.81 -8.13 -6.98
C LEU A 396 -18.27 -7.75 -6.73
N THR A 397 -18.52 -6.55 -6.15
CA THR A 397 -19.89 -6.05 -5.93
C THR A 397 -20.64 -5.86 -7.25
N ILE A 398 -20.01 -5.22 -8.24
CA ILE A 398 -20.60 -5.04 -9.58
C ILE A 398 -20.82 -6.40 -10.25
N ALA A 399 -19.87 -7.32 -10.09
CA ALA A 399 -19.97 -8.67 -10.66
C ALA A 399 -21.18 -9.46 -10.15
N THR A 400 -21.66 -9.19 -8.92
CA THR A 400 -22.82 -9.94 -8.37
C THR A 400 -24.05 -9.86 -9.28
N GLY A 401 -24.29 -8.71 -9.91
CA GLY A 401 -25.39 -8.53 -10.86
C GLY A 401 -25.21 -9.40 -12.11
N PHE A 402 -24.03 -9.38 -12.72
CA PHE A 402 -23.74 -10.16 -13.93
C PHE A 402 -23.75 -11.67 -13.68
N VAL A 403 -23.21 -12.09 -12.52
CA VAL A 403 -23.16 -13.51 -12.12
C VAL A 403 -24.55 -14.12 -12.01
N VAL A 404 -25.49 -13.33 -11.47
CA VAL A 404 -26.86 -13.81 -11.26
C VAL A 404 -27.64 -13.89 -12.56
N ASP A 405 -27.44 -12.97 -13.47
CA ASP A 405 -28.17 -12.88 -14.73
C ASP A 405 -28.00 -14.16 -15.57
N ASP A 406 -26.76 -14.64 -15.73
CA ASP A 406 -26.45 -15.88 -16.42
C ASP A 406 -27.20 -17.11 -15.83
N ALA A 407 -27.25 -17.16 -14.50
CA ALA A 407 -27.95 -18.26 -13.80
C ALA A 407 -29.47 -18.16 -13.95
N ILE A 408 -30.04 -16.94 -13.86
CA ILE A 408 -31.49 -16.73 -14.03
C ILE A 408 -31.94 -17.14 -15.42
N VAL A 409 -31.27 -16.66 -16.47
CA VAL A 409 -31.61 -16.96 -17.87
C VAL A 409 -31.53 -18.47 -18.15
N MET A 410 -30.54 -19.16 -17.57
CA MET A 410 -30.43 -20.61 -17.67
C MET A 410 -31.59 -21.31 -16.99
N ILE A 411 -31.95 -20.93 -15.76
CA ILE A 411 -33.01 -21.53 -14.98
C ILE A 411 -34.38 -21.31 -15.64
N GLU A 412 -34.64 -20.07 -16.08
CA GLU A 412 -35.89 -19.69 -16.74
C GLU A 412 -36.12 -20.51 -17.99
N ASN A 413 -35.11 -20.67 -18.84
CA ASN A 413 -35.21 -21.45 -20.05
C ASN A 413 -35.44 -22.95 -19.75
N ILE A 414 -34.81 -23.49 -18.71
CA ILE A 414 -35.04 -24.88 -18.28
C ILE A 414 -36.47 -25.05 -17.71
N ALA A 415 -36.92 -24.08 -16.87
CA ALA A 415 -38.25 -24.09 -16.28
C ALA A 415 -39.34 -24.06 -17.37
N ARG A 416 -39.17 -23.25 -18.41
CA ARG A 416 -40.06 -23.18 -19.55
C ARG A 416 -40.27 -24.57 -20.21
N TYR A 417 -39.17 -25.31 -20.46
CA TYR A 417 -39.29 -26.67 -21.02
C TYR A 417 -39.97 -27.67 -20.07
N ILE A 418 -39.80 -27.49 -18.75
CA ILE A 418 -40.54 -28.30 -17.76
C ILE A 418 -42.02 -27.99 -17.80
N GLU A 419 -42.41 -26.72 -17.97
CA GLU A 419 -43.81 -26.29 -18.11
C GLU A 419 -44.44 -26.77 -19.43
N GLU A 420 -43.65 -26.90 -20.50
CA GLU A 420 -44.06 -27.53 -21.77
C GLU A 420 -44.25 -29.05 -21.67
N GLY A 421 -43.99 -29.67 -20.49
CA GLY A 421 -44.22 -31.08 -20.21
C GLY A 421 -43.00 -31.98 -20.34
N GLU A 422 -41.79 -31.43 -20.53
CA GLU A 422 -40.55 -32.19 -20.59
C GLU A 422 -40.13 -32.67 -19.19
N THR A 423 -39.45 -33.80 -19.11
CA THR A 423 -38.85 -34.24 -17.84
C THR A 423 -37.72 -33.28 -17.44
N PRO A 424 -37.47 -33.05 -16.13
CA PRO A 424 -36.43 -32.10 -15.69
C PRO A 424 -35.06 -32.37 -16.30
N MET A 425 -34.70 -33.65 -16.51
CA MET A 425 -33.44 -34.04 -17.14
C MET A 425 -33.41 -33.67 -18.64
N ALA A 426 -34.47 -33.92 -19.37
CA ALA A 426 -34.58 -33.59 -20.78
C ALA A 426 -34.66 -32.07 -21.00
N ALA A 427 -35.43 -31.38 -20.16
CA ALA A 427 -35.52 -29.91 -20.13
C ALA A 427 -34.15 -29.24 -19.88
N ALA A 428 -33.36 -29.74 -18.91
CA ALA A 428 -32.04 -29.23 -18.63
C ALA A 428 -31.07 -29.43 -19.82
N LEU A 429 -31.09 -30.58 -20.48
CA LEU A 429 -30.25 -30.84 -21.66
C LEU A 429 -30.62 -29.96 -22.86
N LYS A 430 -31.93 -29.78 -23.12
CA LYS A 430 -32.45 -28.93 -24.20
C LYS A 430 -32.19 -27.45 -23.90
N GLY A 431 -32.58 -26.99 -22.71
CA GLY A 431 -32.42 -25.61 -22.28
C GLY A 431 -30.96 -25.16 -22.27
N ALA A 432 -30.07 -25.97 -21.70
CA ALA A 432 -28.64 -25.66 -21.69
C ALA A 432 -28.00 -25.68 -23.10
N LYS A 433 -28.53 -26.52 -24.02
CA LYS A 433 -28.06 -26.52 -25.41
C LYS A 433 -28.49 -25.25 -26.15
N GLN A 434 -29.70 -24.76 -25.92
CA GLN A 434 -30.25 -23.59 -26.57
C GLN A 434 -29.54 -22.30 -26.11
N ILE A 435 -29.37 -22.12 -24.81
CA ILE A 435 -28.84 -20.88 -24.21
C ILE A 435 -27.31 -20.89 -24.05
N GLY A 436 -26.67 -22.05 -24.10
CA GLY A 436 -25.23 -22.15 -23.85
C GLY A 436 -24.38 -21.25 -24.73
N PHE A 437 -24.72 -21.12 -26.03
CA PHE A 437 -24.03 -20.19 -26.93
C PHE A 437 -24.28 -18.71 -26.56
N THR A 438 -25.51 -18.39 -26.15
CA THR A 438 -25.88 -17.02 -25.73
C THR A 438 -25.09 -16.60 -24.51
N ILE A 439 -24.95 -17.45 -23.48
CA ILE A 439 -24.15 -17.16 -22.29
C ILE A 439 -22.69 -16.93 -22.66
N ILE A 440 -22.11 -17.81 -23.49
CA ILE A 440 -20.71 -17.63 -23.94
C ILE A 440 -20.55 -16.31 -24.69
N SER A 441 -21.49 -15.97 -25.58
CA SER A 441 -21.44 -14.74 -26.36
C SER A 441 -21.56 -13.49 -25.47
N LEU A 442 -22.47 -13.51 -24.46
CA LEU A 442 -22.62 -12.44 -23.47
C LEU A 442 -21.34 -12.27 -22.63
N THR A 443 -20.79 -13.38 -22.14
CA THR A 443 -19.54 -13.38 -21.37
C THR A 443 -18.40 -12.75 -22.16
N VAL A 444 -18.21 -13.18 -23.42
CA VAL A 444 -17.16 -12.63 -24.31
C VAL A 444 -17.40 -11.13 -24.57
N SER A 445 -18.64 -10.72 -24.81
CA SER A 445 -18.99 -9.31 -25.03
C SER A 445 -18.72 -8.44 -23.81
N LEU A 446 -19.07 -8.92 -22.60
CA LEU A 446 -18.80 -8.21 -21.35
C LEU A 446 -17.31 -8.07 -21.09
N ILE A 447 -16.54 -9.11 -21.34
CA ILE A 447 -15.06 -9.05 -21.20
C ILE A 447 -14.46 -8.11 -22.23
N ALA A 448 -14.98 -8.11 -23.48
CA ALA A 448 -14.48 -7.23 -24.54
C ALA A 448 -14.62 -5.75 -24.18
N VAL A 449 -15.68 -5.36 -23.46
CA VAL A 449 -15.86 -3.98 -22.95
C VAL A 449 -14.78 -3.58 -21.94
N LEU A 450 -14.19 -4.55 -21.23
CA LEU A 450 -13.12 -4.29 -20.24
C LEU A 450 -11.72 -4.20 -20.88
N ILE A 451 -11.55 -4.67 -22.12
CA ILE A 451 -10.25 -4.70 -22.80
C ILE A 451 -9.62 -3.29 -22.88
N PRO A 452 -10.32 -2.21 -23.22
CA PRO A 452 -9.72 -0.87 -23.27
C PRO A 452 -9.09 -0.43 -21.94
N LEU A 453 -9.63 -0.85 -20.79
CA LEU A 453 -9.06 -0.54 -19.48
C LEU A 453 -7.68 -1.17 -19.26
N LEU A 454 -7.40 -2.29 -19.93
CA LEU A 454 -6.11 -2.97 -19.84
C LEU A 454 -5.00 -2.25 -20.62
N PHE A 455 -5.36 -1.43 -21.61
CA PHE A 455 -4.44 -0.65 -22.43
C PHE A 455 -4.22 0.78 -21.93
N MET A 456 -4.88 1.16 -20.83
CA MET A 456 -4.60 2.45 -20.19
C MET A 456 -3.18 2.46 -19.64
N GLY A 457 -2.48 3.56 -19.90
CA GLY A 457 -1.12 3.78 -19.37
C GLY A 457 -1.10 4.31 -17.95
N ASP A 458 0.10 4.46 -17.41
CA ASP A 458 0.39 5.10 -16.13
C ASP A 458 -0.29 4.49 -14.89
N VAL A 459 -0.42 5.28 -13.82
CA VAL A 459 -1.04 4.91 -12.54
C VAL A 459 -2.50 4.51 -12.74
N VAL A 460 -3.24 5.28 -13.55
CA VAL A 460 -4.67 5.04 -13.80
C VAL A 460 -4.86 3.67 -14.44
N GLY A 461 -4.03 3.30 -15.41
CA GLY A 461 -4.06 2.00 -16.04
C GLY A 461 -3.79 0.85 -15.07
N ARG A 462 -2.87 1.01 -14.12
CA ARG A 462 -2.60 -0.02 -13.09
C ARG A 462 -3.77 -0.20 -12.14
N LEU A 463 -4.39 0.90 -11.69
CA LEU A 463 -5.58 0.86 -10.83
C LEU A 463 -6.73 0.11 -11.50
N PHE A 464 -7.06 0.50 -12.73
CA PHE A 464 -8.17 -0.13 -13.47
C PHE A 464 -7.86 -1.52 -14.01
N ARG A 465 -6.59 -1.87 -14.19
CA ARG A 465 -6.21 -3.23 -14.60
C ARG A 465 -6.64 -4.27 -13.58
N GLU A 466 -6.34 -4.06 -12.30
CA GLU A 466 -6.72 -5.00 -11.23
C GLU A 466 -8.25 -5.11 -11.12
N PHE A 467 -8.96 -3.97 -11.19
CA PHE A 467 -10.42 -3.93 -11.26
C PHE A 467 -10.98 -4.72 -12.45
N ALA A 468 -10.50 -4.43 -13.67
CA ALA A 468 -11.01 -5.05 -14.89
C ALA A 468 -10.72 -6.56 -14.94
N ILE A 469 -9.54 -6.99 -14.52
CA ILE A 469 -9.17 -8.41 -14.48
C ILE A 469 -9.98 -9.14 -13.42
N SER A 470 -10.14 -8.59 -12.22
CA SER A 470 -10.97 -9.20 -11.16
C SER A 470 -12.42 -9.37 -11.59
N LEU A 471 -12.98 -8.34 -12.24
CA LEU A 471 -14.33 -8.41 -12.81
C LEU A 471 -14.44 -9.46 -13.91
N ALA A 472 -13.48 -9.48 -14.85
CA ALA A 472 -13.45 -10.45 -15.95
C ALA A 472 -13.34 -11.90 -15.45
N ILE A 473 -12.49 -12.16 -14.44
CA ILE A 473 -12.35 -13.47 -13.81
C ILE A 473 -13.66 -13.90 -13.17
N THR A 474 -14.33 -13.01 -12.44
CA THR A 474 -15.61 -13.31 -11.81
C THR A 474 -16.68 -13.68 -12.84
N ILE A 475 -16.75 -12.94 -13.94
CA ILE A 475 -17.68 -13.22 -15.06
C ILE A 475 -17.34 -14.57 -15.73
N LEU A 476 -16.06 -14.90 -15.92
CA LEU A 476 -15.63 -16.18 -16.48
C LEU A 476 -16.01 -17.37 -15.57
N ILE A 477 -15.75 -17.25 -14.27
CA ILE A 477 -16.13 -18.28 -13.31
C ILE A 477 -17.65 -18.43 -13.26
N SER A 478 -18.39 -17.32 -13.31
CA SER A 478 -19.86 -17.32 -13.40
C SER A 478 -20.36 -18.10 -14.60
N ALA A 479 -19.80 -17.85 -15.78
CA ALA A 479 -20.18 -18.58 -16.99
C ALA A 479 -19.93 -20.08 -16.86
N VAL A 480 -18.79 -20.48 -16.24
CA VAL A 480 -18.51 -21.90 -15.94
C VAL A 480 -19.55 -22.47 -14.98
N VAL A 481 -19.88 -21.78 -13.90
CA VAL A 481 -20.88 -22.20 -12.92
C VAL A 481 -22.27 -22.31 -13.58
N SER A 482 -22.67 -21.30 -14.37
CA SER A 482 -23.97 -21.24 -15.04
C SER A 482 -24.11 -22.28 -16.14
N LEU A 483 -23.02 -22.71 -16.79
CA LEU A 483 -23.04 -23.77 -17.80
C LEU A 483 -22.89 -25.20 -17.22
N THR A 484 -22.49 -25.33 -15.95
CA THR A 484 -22.20 -26.64 -15.35
C THR A 484 -23.07 -26.92 -14.13
N LEU A 485 -22.96 -26.16 -13.06
CA LEU A 485 -23.67 -26.37 -11.81
C LEU A 485 -25.18 -26.10 -11.96
N VAL A 486 -25.52 -24.94 -12.52
CA VAL A 486 -26.91 -24.49 -12.61
C VAL A 486 -27.79 -25.52 -13.38
N PRO A 487 -27.45 -25.97 -14.60
CA PRO A 487 -28.26 -26.94 -15.30
C PRO A 487 -28.25 -28.34 -14.63
N MET A 488 -27.16 -28.73 -13.99
CA MET A 488 -27.07 -29.97 -13.23
C MET A 488 -28.03 -29.97 -12.02
N MET A 489 -28.06 -28.87 -11.25
CA MET A 489 -28.98 -28.71 -10.12
C MET A 489 -30.43 -28.59 -10.59
N SER A 490 -30.68 -27.84 -11.67
CA SER A 490 -32.03 -27.69 -12.26
C SER A 490 -32.60 -29.02 -12.71
N ALA A 491 -31.81 -29.90 -13.32
CA ALA A 491 -32.22 -31.24 -13.73
C ALA A 491 -32.72 -32.12 -12.58
N ARG A 492 -32.34 -31.82 -11.32
CA ARG A 492 -32.64 -32.66 -10.14
C ARG A 492 -33.60 -32.01 -9.15
N TRP A 493 -33.58 -30.69 -9.03
CA TRP A 493 -34.30 -29.97 -7.99
C TRP A 493 -35.54 -29.24 -8.50
N LEU A 494 -35.57 -28.83 -9.78
CA LEU A 494 -36.75 -28.18 -10.34
C LEU A 494 -37.89 -29.21 -10.50
N LYS A 495 -39.11 -28.75 -10.23
CA LYS A 495 -40.36 -29.47 -10.42
C LYS A 495 -41.31 -28.62 -11.23
N SER A 496 -42.32 -29.26 -11.89
CA SER A 496 -43.36 -28.53 -12.59
C SER A 496 -44.19 -27.67 -11.63
N HIS A 497 -44.50 -26.42 -12.01
CA HIS A 497 -45.36 -25.53 -11.24
C HIS A 497 -46.77 -26.07 -10.97
N ALA A 498 -47.22 -27.04 -11.73
CA ALA A 498 -48.51 -27.71 -11.51
C ALA A 498 -48.61 -28.41 -10.13
N GLU A 499 -47.48 -28.67 -9.46
CA GLU A 499 -47.42 -29.29 -8.14
C GLU A 499 -47.33 -28.30 -6.96
N GLU A 500 -47.11 -27.00 -7.20
CA GLU A 500 -46.96 -25.99 -6.14
C GLU A 500 -48.22 -25.07 -6.10
N LYS A 501 -48.90 -25.02 -4.94
CA LYS A 501 -49.99 -24.07 -4.72
C LYS A 501 -49.40 -22.66 -4.54
N PRO A 502 -49.76 -21.67 -5.40
CA PRO A 502 -49.20 -20.31 -5.29
C PRO A 502 -49.60 -19.63 -3.96
N SER A 503 -48.66 -19.01 -3.29
CA SER A 503 -48.88 -18.21 -2.09
C SER A 503 -49.77 -16.97 -2.43
N ARG A 504 -50.57 -16.51 -1.46
CA ARG A 504 -51.40 -15.29 -1.62
C ARG A 504 -50.55 -14.05 -1.97
N PHE A 505 -49.30 -14.00 -1.52
CA PHE A 505 -48.35 -12.95 -1.88
C PHE A 505 -47.91 -13.08 -3.35
N ALA A 506 -47.59 -14.28 -3.81
CA ALA A 506 -47.22 -14.54 -5.20
C ALA A 506 -48.31 -14.13 -6.18
N VAL A 507 -49.59 -14.42 -5.85
CA VAL A 507 -50.76 -14.02 -6.70
C VAL A 507 -50.89 -12.48 -6.79
N ARG A 508 -50.72 -11.74 -5.68
CA ARG A 508 -50.77 -10.26 -5.71
C ARG A 508 -49.59 -9.64 -6.47
N PHE A 509 -48.42 -10.22 -6.32
CA PHE A 509 -47.24 -9.77 -7.02
C PHE A 509 -47.37 -10.03 -8.53
N GLN A 510 -47.89 -11.20 -8.93
CA GLN A 510 -48.20 -11.49 -10.32
C GLN A 510 -49.19 -10.50 -10.93
N GLN A 511 -50.29 -10.18 -10.23
CA GLN A 511 -51.25 -9.19 -10.67
C GLN A 511 -50.65 -7.79 -10.87
N PHE A 512 -49.72 -7.40 -9.99
CA PHE A 512 -48.98 -6.14 -10.14
C PHE A 512 -48.07 -6.18 -11.38
N PHE A 513 -47.39 -7.28 -11.61
CA PHE A 513 -46.56 -7.46 -12.81
C PHE A 513 -47.35 -7.46 -14.09
N ASP A 514 -48.47 -8.17 -14.11
CA ASP A 514 -49.41 -8.21 -15.26
C ASP A 514 -49.93 -6.80 -15.59
N TRP A 515 -50.17 -5.96 -14.55
CA TRP A 515 -50.55 -4.56 -14.73
C TRP A 515 -49.39 -3.76 -15.33
N VAL A 516 -48.16 -3.94 -14.85
CA VAL A 516 -46.97 -3.27 -15.40
C VAL A 516 -46.72 -3.68 -16.86
N ILE A 517 -46.77 -4.97 -17.15
CA ILE A 517 -46.62 -5.50 -18.52
C ILE A 517 -47.72 -4.94 -19.45
N GLY A 518 -48.94 -4.86 -18.99
CA GLY A 518 -50.03 -4.29 -19.78
C GLY A 518 -49.85 -2.77 -20.10
N HIS A 519 -49.23 -2.02 -19.19
CA HIS A 519 -48.86 -0.62 -19.45
C HIS A 519 -47.66 -0.50 -20.39
N TYR A 520 -46.68 -1.39 -20.22
CA TYR A 520 -45.50 -1.43 -21.09
C TYR A 520 -45.91 -1.78 -22.53
N ASP A 521 -46.74 -2.79 -22.73
CA ASP A 521 -47.27 -3.19 -24.06
C ASP A 521 -47.97 -2.03 -24.78
N LYS A 522 -48.86 -1.32 -24.06
CA LYS A 522 -49.54 -0.14 -24.61
C LYS A 522 -48.53 0.95 -24.98
N SER A 523 -47.55 1.25 -24.13
CA SER A 523 -46.51 2.27 -24.39
C SER A 523 -45.62 1.87 -25.55
N LEU A 524 -45.18 0.61 -25.60
CA LEU A 524 -44.40 0.07 -26.69
C LEU A 524 -45.10 0.13 -28.04
N THR A 525 -46.37 -0.29 -28.06
CA THR A 525 -47.23 -0.21 -29.26
C THR A 525 -47.39 1.24 -29.73
N TRP A 526 -47.55 2.20 -28.79
CA TRP A 526 -47.63 3.60 -29.13
C TRP A 526 -46.30 4.11 -29.74
N VAL A 527 -45.12 3.77 -29.12
CA VAL A 527 -43.79 4.12 -29.59
C VAL A 527 -43.51 3.57 -31.01
N ILE A 528 -43.85 2.34 -31.25
CA ILE A 528 -43.68 1.66 -32.56
C ILE A 528 -44.55 2.37 -33.62
N ASN A 529 -45.79 2.63 -33.29
CA ASN A 529 -46.72 3.32 -34.20
C ASN A 529 -46.36 4.77 -34.48
N HIS A 530 -45.56 5.42 -33.61
CA HIS A 530 -45.10 6.79 -33.78
C HIS A 530 -43.57 6.87 -33.95
N SER A 531 -43.01 5.97 -34.77
CA SER A 531 -41.57 5.82 -34.95
C SER A 531 -40.84 7.13 -35.33
N GLY A 532 -41.45 7.99 -36.14
CA GLY A 532 -40.90 9.30 -36.49
C GLY A 532 -40.76 10.26 -35.29
N LEU A 533 -41.78 10.31 -34.43
CA LEU A 533 -41.74 11.12 -33.20
C LEU A 533 -40.70 10.57 -32.22
N THR A 534 -40.61 9.27 -32.10
CA THR A 534 -39.60 8.59 -31.26
C THR A 534 -38.18 8.90 -31.73
N LEU A 535 -37.93 8.86 -33.05
CA LEU A 535 -36.63 9.25 -33.61
C LEU A 535 -36.32 10.73 -33.33
N LEU A 536 -37.29 11.60 -33.44
CA LEU A 536 -37.14 13.04 -33.15
C LEU A 536 -36.77 13.27 -31.67
N VAL A 537 -37.43 12.59 -30.75
CA VAL A 537 -37.11 12.64 -29.31
C VAL A 537 -35.69 12.11 -29.06
N ALA A 538 -35.29 11.01 -29.70
CA ALA A 538 -33.96 10.46 -29.56
C ALA A 538 -32.88 11.42 -30.08
N LEU A 539 -33.09 12.06 -31.21
CA LEU A 539 -32.18 13.09 -31.74
C LEU A 539 -32.13 14.34 -30.86
N ALA A 540 -33.27 14.77 -30.32
CA ALA A 540 -33.33 15.91 -29.39
C ALA A 540 -32.59 15.63 -28.09
N THR A 541 -32.69 14.41 -27.53
CA THR A 541 -31.94 14.02 -26.34
C THR A 541 -30.43 13.95 -26.62
N LEU A 542 -30.03 13.45 -27.79
CA LEU A 542 -28.63 13.41 -28.21
C LEU A 542 -28.03 14.82 -28.37
N LEU A 543 -28.80 15.73 -29.01
CA LEU A 543 -28.41 17.13 -29.13
C LEU A 543 -28.34 17.85 -27.77
N LEU A 544 -29.29 17.58 -26.89
CA LEU A 544 -29.28 18.11 -25.52
C LEU A 544 -28.08 17.63 -24.74
N THR A 545 -27.74 16.33 -24.86
CA THR A 545 -26.56 15.75 -24.23
C THR A 545 -25.26 16.39 -24.75
N ALA A 546 -25.16 16.59 -26.06
CA ALA A 546 -24.02 17.28 -26.65
C ALA A 546 -23.91 18.74 -26.19
N LEU A 547 -25.04 19.43 -26.06
CA LEU A 547 -25.10 20.82 -25.57
C LEU A 547 -24.73 20.94 -24.08
N LEU A 548 -25.07 19.93 -23.26
CA LEU A 548 -24.73 19.92 -21.84
C LEU A 548 -23.27 19.48 -21.60
N TYR A 549 -22.63 18.83 -22.58
CA TYR A 549 -21.22 18.41 -22.49
C TYR A 549 -20.26 19.57 -22.80
N VAL A 550 -20.69 20.56 -23.57
CA VAL A 550 -19.93 21.79 -23.91
C VAL A 550 -20.16 22.86 -22.85
#